data_eff9b9bf4cb55e778d9f50e3b9d942a1
#
_entry.id   eff9b9bf4cb55e778d9f50e3b9d942a1
#
_cell.length_a   1.000
_cell.length_b   1.000
_cell.length_c   1.000
_cell.angle_alpha   90.00
_cell.angle_beta   90.00
_cell.angle_gamma   90.00
#
_symmetry.space_group_name_H-M   'P 1'
#
loop_
_entity.id
_entity.type
_entity.pdbx_description
1 polymer ?
#
loop_
_entity_poly.entity_id
_entity_poly.type
_entity_poly.pdbx_seq_one_letter_code
_entity_poly.pdbx_strand_id
1 'polypeptide(L)'
;LHPPQQRRVEVLAETLKRAIARGGTILIPAFSLERTQLMLYELSNFFSAKELPEVPVFLDSPLAIKITAVYEKWGMAYFKPETEDEMKREGSIFEFPFLKQTLSREESAAIERVQGPKIIIAGAGMSHGGRIGGWETRYLPDPSSTLFMVGYQAPGTPGRRMMEGASSVRIAGADVKIKAKIEKLEGWSAHADRDGLLKFAEAALAGKRTKTIFTALGEPSAERFLAQRIHDYLGGNAIVPEFGDTWEITKDSVTKS
;
A
#
# COMPACT_ATOMS: atom_id res chain seq x y z
N LEU A 1 -7.18 0.98 -13.36
CA LEU A 1 -8.30 0.27 -12.73
C LEU A 1 -7.75 -0.77 -11.76
N HIS A 2 -8.48 -0.98 -10.65
CA HIS A 2 -8.15 -2.05 -9.72
C HIS A 2 -8.65 -3.39 -10.27
N PRO A 3 -7.80 -4.41 -10.33
CA PRO A 3 -8.26 -5.76 -10.63
C PRO A 3 -9.29 -6.24 -9.59
N PRO A 4 -10.17 -7.20 -9.92
CA PRO A 4 -11.05 -7.83 -8.93
C PRO A 4 -10.27 -8.37 -7.72
N GLN A 5 -10.88 -8.36 -6.53
CA GLN A 5 -10.22 -8.76 -5.28
C GLN A 5 -9.62 -10.16 -5.38
N GLN A 6 -10.38 -11.13 -5.87
CA GLN A 6 -9.91 -12.50 -6.04
C GLN A 6 -8.62 -12.57 -6.88
N ARG A 7 -8.59 -11.85 -8.01
CA ARG A 7 -7.39 -11.82 -8.88
C ARG A 7 -6.19 -11.20 -8.21
N ARG A 8 -6.38 -10.16 -7.39
CA ARG A 8 -5.28 -9.52 -6.62
C ARG A 8 -4.68 -10.49 -5.62
N VAL A 9 -5.52 -11.24 -4.91
CA VAL A 9 -5.11 -12.25 -3.92
C VAL A 9 -4.36 -13.38 -4.59
N GLU A 10 -4.88 -13.93 -5.70
CA GLU A 10 -4.20 -14.96 -6.51
C GLU A 10 -2.79 -14.51 -6.96
N VAL A 11 -2.69 -13.29 -7.54
CA VAL A 11 -1.41 -12.74 -8.00
C VAL A 11 -0.44 -12.55 -6.84
N LEU A 12 -0.91 -12.10 -5.69
CA LEU A 12 -0.07 -11.97 -4.49
C LEU A 12 0.47 -13.33 -4.05
N ALA A 13 -0.38 -14.36 -3.94
CA ALA A 13 0.02 -15.70 -3.54
C ALA A 13 1.05 -16.30 -4.51
N GLU A 14 0.79 -16.23 -5.83
CA GLU A 14 1.71 -16.73 -6.85
C GLU A 14 3.06 -16.01 -6.81
N THR A 15 3.04 -14.69 -6.59
CA THR A 15 4.26 -13.89 -6.57
C THR A 15 5.07 -14.15 -5.30
N LEU A 16 4.40 -14.33 -4.15
CA LEU A 16 5.05 -14.75 -2.91
C LEU A 16 5.68 -16.15 -3.04
N LYS A 17 4.98 -17.13 -3.63
CA LYS A 17 5.54 -18.47 -3.90
C LYS A 17 6.84 -18.40 -4.70
N ARG A 18 6.85 -17.62 -5.78
CA ARG A 18 8.06 -17.42 -6.60
C ARG A 18 9.18 -16.72 -5.84
N ALA A 19 8.85 -15.72 -5.03
CA ALA A 19 9.84 -14.98 -4.23
C ALA A 19 10.46 -15.85 -3.14
N ILE A 20 9.65 -16.66 -2.44
CA ILE A 20 10.13 -17.63 -1.44
C ILE A 20 11.06 -18.67 -2.10
N ALA A 21 10.68 -19.20 -3.27
CA ALA A 21 11.50 -20.15 -4.01
C ALA A 21 12.85 -19.58 -4.47
N ARG A 22 13.00 -18.27 -4.61
CA ARG A 22 14.28 -17.60 -4.89
C ARG A 22 15.26 -17.67 -3.69
N GLY A 23 14.77 -17.89 -2.49
CA GLY A 23 15.57 -18.12 -1.28
C GLY A 23 16.08 -16.88 -0.56
N GLY A 24 15.90 -15.67 -1.12
CA GLY A 24 16.33 -14.41 -0.53
C GLY A 24 15.29 -13.76 0.41
N THR A 25 15.59 -12.55 0.85
CA THR A 25 14.69 -11.78 1.70
C THR A 25 13.61 -11.09 0.85
N ILE A 26 12.37 -11.19 1.30
CA ILE A 26 11.23 -10.50 0.70
C ILE A 26 10.94 -9.25 1.53
N LEU A 27 11.04 -8.08 0.90
CA LEU A 27 10.76 -6.80 1.53
C LEU A 27 9.39 -6.29 1.07
N ILE A 28 8.58 -5.84 2.02
CA ILE A 28 7.26 -5.23 1.76
C ILE A 28 7.21 -3.85 2.42
N PRO A 29 7.58 -2.78 1.70
CA PRO A 29 7.33 -1.41 2.15
C PRO A 29 5.84 -1.18 2.31
N ALA A 30 5.38 -0.90 3.53
CA ALA A 30 3.97 -0.71 3.81
C ALA A 30 3.73 0.50 4.71
N PHE A 31 2.63 1.22 4.45
CA PHE A 31 2.13 2.21 5.40
C PHE A 31 1.65 1.50 6.66
N SER A 32 1.87 2.14 7.80
CA SER A 32 1.51 1.57 9.11
C SER A 32 0.00 1.39 9.29
N LEU A 33 -0.80 2.18 8.57
CA LEU A 33 -2.26 2.11 8.56
C LEU A 33 -2.74 1.40 7.28
N GLU A 34 -3.70 0.52 7.42
CA GLU A 34 -4.40 -0.26 6.39
C GLU A 34 -3.50 -1.24 5.62
N ARG A 35 -2.42 -0.75 4.99
CA ARG A 35 -1.62 -1.59 4.09
C ARG A 35 -0.93 -2.72 4.82
N THR A 36 -0.38 -2.43 5.99
CA THR A 36 0.22 -3.46 6.85
C THR A 36 -0.83 -4.47 7.29
N GLN A 37 -1.99 -4.03 7.78
CA GLN A 37 -3.04 -4.92 8.25
C GLN A 37 -3.58 -5.81 7.13
N LEU A 38 -3.77 -5.24 5.93
CA LEU A 38 -4.19 -6.01 4.77
C LEU A 38 -3.17 -7.07 4.36
N MET A 39 -1.87 -6.75 4.39
CA MET A 39 -0.82 -7.75 4.11
C MET A 39 -0.74 -8.83 5.18
N LEU A 40 -0.92 -8.50 6.46
CA LEU A 40 -0.96 -9.49 7.54
C LEU A 40 -2.16 -10.42 7.38
N TYR A 41 -3.34 -9.88 7.07
CA TYR A 41 -4.56 -10.64 6.83
C TYR A 41 -4.40 -11.65 5.68
N GLU A 42 -3.90 -11.20 4.53
CA GLU A 42 -3.69 -12.11 3.39
C GLU A 42 -2.61 -13.18 3.68
N LEU A 43 -1.53 -12.81 4.38
CA LEU A 43 -0.51 -13.79 4.79
C LEU A 43 -1.07 -14.80 5.78
N SER A 44 -1.89 -14.38 6.76
CA SER A 44 -2.59 -15.27 7.68
C SER A 44 -3.43 -16.30 6.92
N ASN A 45 -4.24 -15.83 5.96
CA ASN A 45 -5.07 -16.69 5.14
C ASN A 45 -4.25 -17.69 4.32
N PHE A 46 -3.16 -17.25 3.67
CA PHE A 46 -2.32 -18.12 2.87
C PHE A 46 -1.63 -19.20 3.70
N PHE A 47 -1.16 -18.88 4.91
CA PHE A 47 -0.55 -19.88 5.79
C PHE A 47 -1.60 -20.84 6.37
N SER A 48 -2.77 -20.35 6.78
CA SER A 48 -3.87 -21.19 7.26
C SER A 48 -4.37 -22.15 6.18
N ALA A 49 -4.45 -21.70 4.94
CA ALA A 49 -4.81 -22.53 3.79
C ALA A 49 -3.66 -23.42 3.29
N LYS A 50 -2.46 -23.34 3.87
CA LYS A 50 -1.24 -24.03 3.41
C LYS A 50 -0.87 -23.71 1.95
N GLU A 51 -1.23 -22.53 1.49
CA GLU A 51 -0.91 -22.07 0.14
C GLU A 51 0.54 -21.58 0.00
N LEU A 52 1.16 -21.15 1.09
CA LEU A 52 2.56 -20.73 1.12
C LEU A 52 3.41 -21.70 1.96
N PRO A 53 4.68 -21.89 1.60
CA PRO A 53 5.65 -22.55 2.49
C PRO A 53 5.81 -21.76 3.78
N GLU A 54 6.03 -22.47 4.88
CA GLU A 54 6.30 -21.87 6.19
C GLU A 54 7.63 -21.11 6.17
N VAL A 55 7.54 -19.78 6.28
CA VAL A 55 8.71 -18.89 6.34
C VAL A 55 8.51 -17.85 7.43
N PRO A 56 9.58 -17.41 8.11
CA PRO A 56 9.47 -16.33 9.10
C PRO A 56 8.97 -15.03 8.46
N VAL A 57 8.00 -14.40 9.11
CA VAL A 57 7.47 -13.08 8.76
C VAL A 57 7.76 -12.12 9.89
N PHE A 58 8.33 -10.98 9.59
CA PHE A 58 8.65 -9.94 10.56
C PHE A 58 7.84 -8.68 10.27
N LEU A 59 7.07 -8.24 11.26
CA LEU A 59 6.50 -6.90 11.28
C LEU A 59 7.47 -5.97 12.02
N ASP A 60 8.32 -5.29 11.25
CA ASP A 60 9.36 -4.41 11.79
C ASP A 60 8.94 -2.93 11.70
N SER A 61 7.86 -2.60 12.40
CA SER A 61 7.31 -1.24 12.49
C SER A 61 6.56 -1.05 13.80
N PRO A 62 7.15 -0.39 14.81
CA PRO A 62 6.49 -0.16 16.10
C PRO A 62 5.15 0.59 15.97
N LEU A 63 5.03 1.50 15.01
CA LEU A 63 3.78 2.20 14.75
C LEU A 63 2.72 1.26 14.16
N ALA A 64 3.09 0.44 13.18
CA ALA A 64 2.17 -0.51 12.57
C ALA A 64 1.68 -1.56 13.59
N ILE A 65 2.55 -2.06 14.47
CA ILE A 65 2.18 -2.97 15.56
C ILE A 65 1.10 -2.34 16.46
N LYS A 66 1.32 -1.08 16.88
CA LYS A 66 0.35 -0.37 17.72
C LYS A 66 -0.98 -0.12 17.00
N ILE A 67 -0.95 0.20 15.71
CA ILE A 67 -2.14 0.39 14.90
C ILE A 67 -2.87 -0.94 14.72
N THR A 68 -2.18 -2.05 14.47
CA THR A 68 -2.79 -3.39 14.37
C THR A 68 -3.53 -3.76 15.65
N ALA A 69 -2.97 -3.48 16.82
CA ALA A 69 -3.66 -3.68 18.11
C ALA A 69 -4.95 -2.85 18.23
N VAL A 70 -5.01 -1.66 17.60
CA VAL A 70 -6.26 -0.88 17.52
C VAL A 70 -7.29 -1.57 16.63
N TYR A 71 -6.87 -2.12 15.48
CA TYR A 71 -7.75 -2.90 14.61
C TYR A 71 -8.31 -4.13 15.34
N GLU A 72 -7.50 -4.86 16.09
CA GLU A 72 -7.94 -6.00 16.89
C GLU A 72 -8.96 -5.61 17.95
N LYS A 73 -8.69 -4.52 18.67
CA LYS A 73 -9.55 -4.07 19.75
C LYS A 73 -10.92 -3.54 19.28
N TRP A 74 -10.93 -2.82 18.16
CA TRP A 74 -12.11 -2.07 17.70
C TRP A 74 -12.70 -2.59 16.40
N GLY A 75 -12.00 -3.45 15.66
CA GLY A 75 -12.38 -3.91 14.33
C GLY A 75 -13.72 -4.65 14.29
N MET A 76 -14.05 -5.39 15.34
CA MET A 76 -15.33 -6.11 15.45
C MET A 76 -16.56 -5.25 15.17
N ALA A 77 -16.52 -3.96 15.51
CA ALA A 77 -17.64 -3.04 15.28
C ALA A 77 -17.70 -2.49 13.84
N TYR A 78 -16.65 -2.71 13.02
CA TYR A 78 -16.47 -2.05 11.73
C TYR A 78 -16.11 -3.02 10.59
N PHE A 79 -15.76 -4.26 10.90
CA PHE A 79 -15.49 -5.27 9.88
C PHE A 79 -16.78 -5.74 9.20
N LYS A 80 -16.62 -6.30 8.02
CA LYS A 80 -17.73 -6.99 7.36
C LYS A 80 -18.14 -8.22 8.18
N PRO A 81 -19.40 -8.66 8.10
CA PRO A 81 -19.88 -9.80 8.86
C PRO A 81 -19.01 -11.05 8.70
N GLU A 82 -18.53 -11.32 7.49
CA GLU A 82 -17.69 -12.49 7.20
C GLU A 82 -16.34 -12.42 7.96
N THR A 83 -15.74 -11.23 8.01
CA THR A 83 -14.47 -11.00 8.72
C THR A 83 -14.68 -10.98 10.25
N GLU A 84 -15.84 -10.49 10.70
CA GLU A 84 -16.22 -10.57 12.11
C GLU A 84 -16.36 -12.02 12.57
N ASP A 85 -17.00 -12.87 11.79
CA ASP A 85 -17.17 -14.30 12.09
C ASP A 85 -15.84 -15.05 12.06
N GLU A 86 -14.94 -14.70 11.15
CA GLU A 86 -13.58 -15.22 11.10
C GLU A 86 -12.80 -14.85 12.37
N MET A 87 -12.84 -13.59 12.78
CA MET A 87 -12.17 -13.12 14.00
C MET A 87 -12.73 -13.77 15.27
N LYS A 88 -14.04 -14.00 15.36
CA LYS A 88 -14.66 -14.73 16.48
C LYS A 88 -14.16 -16.18 16.56
N ARG A 89 -13.94 -16.82 15.40
CA ARG A 89 -13.52 -18.22 15.34
C ARG A 89 -12.03 -18.39 15.60
N GLU A 90 -11.19 -17.48 15.10
CA GLU A 90 -9.73 -17.59 15.10
C GLU A 90 -9.04 -16.75 16.19
N GLY A 91 -9.78 -15.83 16.83
CA GLY A 91 -9.25 -14.92 17.85
C GLY A 91 -8.55 -13.69 17.30
N SER A 92 -7.71 -13.84 16.29
CA SER A 92 -7.07 -12.74 15.53
C SER A 92 -6.98 -13.13 14.06
N ILE A 93 -7.21 -12.15 13.18
CA ILE A 93 -7.03 -12.29 11.73
C ILE A 93 -5.67 -11.75 11.26
N PHE A 94 -4.88 -11.18 12.15
CA PHE A 94 -3.58 -10.59 11.86
C PHE A 94 -2.41 -11.38 12.46
N GLU A 95 -2.69 -12.35 13.33
CA GLU A 95 -1.69 -13.18 13.99
C GLU A 95 -1.65 -14.57 13.38
N PHE A 96 -0.47 -15.09 13.20
CA PHE A 96 -0.22 -16.46 12.72
C PHE A 96 1.13 -16.97 13.24
N PRO A 97 1.36 -18.29 13.29
CA PRO A 97 2.52 -18.88 13.99
C PRO A 97 3.89 -18.39 13.53
N PHE A 98 4.01 -17.93 12.29
CA PHE A 98 5.28 -17.50 11.70
C PHE A 98 5.54 -16.01 11.83
N LEU A 99 4.57 -15.21 12.34
CA LEU A 99 4.69 -13.79 12.54
C LEU A 99 5.49 -13.47 13.81
N LYS A 100 6.47 -12.58 13.66
CA LYS A 100 7.22 -11.98 14.76
C LYS A 100 7.13 -10.46 14.66
N GLN A 101 6.68 -9.83 15.72
CA GLN A 101 6.59 -8.38 15.83
C GLN A 101 7.85 -7.87 16.53
N THR A 102 8.48 -6.80 16.01
CA THR A 102 9.71 -6.22 16.57
C THR A 102 9.49 -4.77 16.97
N LEU A 103 9.52 -4.52 18.26
CA LEU A 103 9.32 -3.19 18.85
C LEU A 103 10.64 -2.45 19.03
N SER A 104 11.66 -3.14 19.57
CA SER A 104 12.96 -2.55 19.87
C SER A 104 13.90 -2.55 18.65
N ARG A 105 15.01 -1.82 18.74
CA ARG A 105 16.08 -1.84 17.73
C ARG A 105 16.88 -3.13 17.77
N GLU A 106 17.04 -3.69 18.95
CA GLU A 106 17.75 -4.94 19.19
C GLU A 106 17.00 -6.13 18.56
N GLU A 107 15.67 -6.16 18.72
CA GLU A 107 14.82 -7.16 18.06
C GLU A 107 14.87 -7.01 16.53
N SER A 108 14.80 -5.78 16.02
CA SER A 108 14.96 -5.50 14.59
C SER A 108 16.32 -6.00 14.07
N ALA A 109 17.41 -5.68 14.74
CA ALA A 109 18.74 -6.13 14.36
C ALA A 109 18.88 -7.67 14.38
N ALA A 110 18.16 -8.35 15.25
CA ALA A 110 18.19 -9.83 15.30
C ALA A 110 17.62 -10.51 14.05
N ILE A 111 16.77 -9.83 13.27
CA ILE A 111 16.24 -10.34 12.00
C ILE A 111 17.35 -10.69 11.00
N GLU A 112 18.46 -9.95 11.03
CA GLU A 112 19.62 -10.20 10.15
C GLU A 112 20.21 -11.59 10.31
N ARG A 113 20.14 -12.15 11.53
CA ARG A 113 20.71 -13.47 11.85
C ARG A 113 19.86 -14.63 11.34
N VAL A 114 18.60 -14.36 10.97
CA VAL A 114 17.72 -15.38 10.43
C VAL A 114 18.14 -15.70 9.00
N GLN A 115 18.52 -16.94 8.77
CA GLN A 115 18.95 -17.42 7.45
C GLN A 115 17.76 -17.90 6.61
N GLY A 116 17.96 -17.96 5.30
CA GLY A 116 16.97 -18.43 4.34
C GLY A 116 15.89 -17.39 3.98
N PRO A 117 14.86 -17.81 3.25
CA PRO A 117 13.78 -16.92 2.86
C PRO A 117 13.02 -16.43 4.08
N LYS A 118 12.75 -15.15 4.12
CA LYS A 118 11.97 -14.48 5.15
C LYS A 118 11.24 -13.29 4.56
N ILE A 119 10.13 -12.90 5.16
CA ILE A 119 9.35 -11.72 4.77
C ILE A 119 9.54 -10.64 5.83
N ILE A 120 9.85 -9.42 5.41
CA ILE A 120 9.97 -8.24 6.29
C ILE A 120 8.98 -7.19 5.83
N ILE A 121 8.00 -6.87 6.66
CA ILE A 121 7.04 -5.78 6.46
C ILE A 121 7.47 -4.61 7.32
N ALA A 122 7.76 -3.46 6.72
CA ALA A 122 8.22 -2.29 7.47
C ALA A 122 7.77 -0.97 6.80
N GLY A 123 7.65 0.10 7.58
CA GLY A 123 7.43 1.47 7.07
C GLY A 123 8.77 2.15 6.69
N ALA A 124 8.77 3.10 5.77
CA ALA A 124 7.67 3.79 5.13
C ALA A 124 7.29 3.14 3.77
N GLY A 125 5.99 3.24 3.40
CA GLY A 125 5.44 2.60 2.21
C GLY A 125 5.94 3.10 0.85
N MET A 126 6.70 4.21 0.81
CA MET A 126 7.30 4.76 -0.42
C MET A 126 8.84 4.75 -0.38
N SER A 127 9.44 3.95 0.50
CA SER A 127 10.91 3.80 0.63
C SER A 127 11.67 5.09 0.96
N HIS A 128 11.01 6.08 1.57
CA HIS A 128 11.63 7.39 1.87
C HIS A 128 11.95 7.61 3.36
N GLY A 129 12.01 6.54 4.15
CA GLY A 129 12.32 6.61 5.58
C GLY A 129 11.87 5.36 6.32
N GLY A 130 11.87 5.42 7.65
CA GLY A 130 11.50 4.30 8.49
C GLY A 130 12.53 3.16 8.47
N ARG A 131 12.16 2.04 9.10
CA ARG A 131 13.04 0.87 9.20
C ARG A 131 13.27 0.17 7.87
N ILE A 132 12.31 0.32 6.93
CA ILE A 132 12.43 -0.29 5.60
C ILE A 132 13.69 0.18 4.86
N GLY A 133 14.08 1.45 4.99
CA GLY A 133 15.27 1.98 4.31
C GLY A 133 16.55 1.24 4.69
N GLY A 134 16.70 0.81 5.94
CA GLY A 134 17.81 -0.05 6.38
C GLY A 134 17.78 -1.42 5.70
N TRP A 135 16.62 -2.04 5.63
CA TRP A 135 16.42 -3.33 4.96
C TRP A 135 16.65 -3.23 3.44
N GLU A 136 16.16 -2.19 2.82
CA GLU A 136 16.38 -1.93 1.40
C GLU A 136 17.86 -1.69 1.08
N THR A 137 18.57 -0.91 1.90
CA THR A 137 20.02 -0.71 1.74
C THR A 137 20.79 -2.03 1.77
N ARG A 138 20.35 -2.96 2.62
CA ARG A 138 21.00 -4.26 2.80
C ARG A 138 20.65 -5.26 1.70
N TYR A 139 19.37 -5.37 1.33
CA TYR A 139 18.89 -6.47 0.50
C TYR A 139 18.61 -6.11 -0.96
N LEU A 140 18.52 -4.83 -1.34
CA LEU A 140 18.43 -4.45 -2.77
C LEU A 140 19.67 -4.88 -3.59
N PRO A 141 20.90 -4.90 -3.05
CA PRO A 141 22.05 -5.43 -3.77
C PRO A 141 22.08 -6.96 -3.95
N ASP A 142 21.22 -7.68 -3.24
CA ASP A 142 21.14 -9.15 -3.31
C ASP A 142 20.17 -9.60 -4.41
N PRO A 143 20.66 -10.32 -5.46
CA PRO A 143 19.81 -10.76 -6.58
C PRO A 143 18.81 -11.86 -6.21
N SER A 144 18.97 -12.54 -5.06
CA SER A 144 18.00 -13.52 -4.56
C SER A 144 16.81 -12.85 -3.89
N SER A 145 16.98 -11.62 -3.41
CA SER A 145 15.94 -10.88 -2.70
C SER A 145 14.88 -10.30 -3.64
N THR A 146 13.71 -9.99 -3.08
CA THR A 146 12.58 -9.43 -3.82
C THR A 146 11.96 -8.27 -3.03
N LEU A 147 11.66 -7.17 -3.70
CA LEU A 147 10.93 -6.04 -3.13
C LEU A 147 9.52 -5.98 -3.74
N PHE A 148 8.50 -6.02 -2.88
CA PHE A 148 7.09 -5.95 -3.26
C PHE A 148 6.56 -4.53 -3.10
N MET A 149 6.19 -3.89 -4.18
CA MET A 149 5.53 -2.59 -4.18
C MET A 149 4.02 -2.78 -4.11
N VAL A 150 3.46 -2.67 -2.91
CA VAL A 150 2.03 -2.95 -2.61
C VAL A 150 1.17 -1.68 -2.52
N GLY A 151 1.69 -0.52 -2.89
CA GLY A 151 0.99 0.75 -2.80
C GLY A 151 1.44 1.74 -3.87
N TYR A 152 0.70 2.85 -3.96
CA TYR A 152 1.08 3.96 -4.81
C TYR A 152 2.45 4.51 -4.42
N GLN A 153 3.24 4.87 -5.43
CA GLN A 153 4.55 5.48 -5.27
C GLN A 153 4.55 6.85 -5.93
N ALA A 154 4.65 7.90 -5.13
CA ALA A 154 4.62 9.28 -5.61
C ALA A 154 5.85 9.61 -6.46
N PRO A 155 5.72 10.47 -7.48
CA PRO A 155 6.86 10.98 -8.25
C PRO A 155 7.95 11.53 -7.34
N GLY A 156 9.23 11.25 -7.67
CA GLY A 156 10.38 11.69 -6.89
C GLY A 156 10.76 10.79 -5.71
N THR A 157 9.90 9.84 -5.29
CA THR A 157 10.24 8.89 -4.22
C THR A 157 11.18 7.78 -4.70
N PRO A 158 12.00 7.21 -3.81
CA PRO A 158 12.83 6.05 -4.15
C PRO A 158 12.02 4.88 -4.68
N GLY A 159 10.86 4.60 -4.06
CA GLY A 159 9.95 3.53 -4.50
C GLY A 159 9.45 3.74 -5.94
N ARG A 160 9.13 4.97 -6.33
CA ARG A 160 8.74 5.29 -7.73
C ARG A 160 9.88 5.02 -8.71
N ARG A 161 11.08 5.46 -8.39
CA ARG A 161 12.27 5.22 -9.22
C ARG A 161 12.56 3.72 -9.39
N MET A 162 12.41 2.93 -8.33
CA MET A 162 12.55 1.46 -8.38
C MET A 162 11.50 0.83 -9.30
N MET A 163 10.26 1.27 -9.23
CA MET A 163 9.18 0.79 -10.12
C MET A 163 9.40 1.18 -11.60
N GLU A 164 10.10 2.27 -11.85
CA GLU A 164 10.47 2.75 -13.20
C GLU A 164 11.72 2.08 -13.74
N GLY A 165 12.32 1.13 -13.00
CA GLY A 165 13.46 0.33 -13.47
C GLY A 165 14.83 0.97 -13.24
N ALA A 166 14.96 1.89 -12.28
CA ALA A 166 16.26 2.44 -11.91
C ALA A 166 17.22 1.33 -11.47
N SER A 167 18.47 1.39 -11.92
CA SER A 167 19.55 0.46 -11.52
C SER A 167 20.14 0.79 -10.15
N SER A 168 19.88 1.99 -9.63
CA SER A 168 20.26 2.44 -8.29
C SER A 168 19.31 3.51 -7.77
N VAL A 169 19.20 3.59 -6.46
CA VAL A 169 18.40 4.62 -5.76
C VAL A 169 19.17 5.15 -4.55
N ARG A 170 18.88 6.39 -4.18
CA ARG A 170 19.40 6.98 -2.95
C ARG A 170 18.45 6.69 -1.78
N ILE A 171 18.91 5.92 -0.79
CA ILE A 171 18.16 5.53 0.42
C ILE A 171 19.02 5.85 1.63
N ALA A 172 18.46 6.50 2.64
CA ALA A 172 19.14 6.86 3.88
C ALA A 172 20.52 7.55 3.66
N GLY A 173 20.65 8.35 2.59
CA GLY A 173 21.88 9.07 2.26
C GLY A 173 22.90 8.27 1.44
N ALA A 174 22.69 6.98 1.22
CA ALA A 174 23.58 6.11 0.44
C ALA A 174 23.00 5.79 -0.96
N ASP A 175 23.88 5.64 -1.95
CA ASP A 175 23.50 5.15 -3.27
C ASP A 175 23.52 3.62 -3.26
N VAL A 176 22.33 3.02 -3.41
CA VAL A 176 22.09 1.58 -3.30
C VAL A 176 21.85 0.99 -4.69
N LYS A 177 22.68 0.03 -5.11
CA LYS A 177 22.47 -0.71 -6.36
C LYS A 177 21.28 -1.65 -6.22
N ILE A 178 20.47 -1.75 -7.27
CA ILE A 178 19.32 -2.63 -7.34
C ILE A 178 19.67 -3.86 -8.15
N LYS A 179 19.76 -5.02 -7.49
CA LYS A 179 19.89 -6.34 -8.11
C LYS A 179 18.70 -7.23 -7.71
N ALA A 180 18.04 -6.89 -6.60
CA ALA A 180 16.83 -7.54 -6.16
C ALA A 180 15.73 -7.42 -7.21
N LYS A 181 14.83 -8.39 -7.28
CA LYS A 181 13.65 -8.31 -8.13
C LYS A 181 12.64 -7.31 -7.56
N ILE A 182 12.18 -6.39 -8.39
CA ILE A 182 11.10 -5.47 -8.03
C ILE A 182 9.79 -6.04 -8.58
N GLU A 183 8.86 -6.37 -7.69
CA GLU A 183 7.52 -6.85 -8.04
C GLU A 183 6.49 -5.77 -7.74
N LYS A 184 5.78 -5.36 -8.77
CA LYS A 184 4.68 -4.39 -8.65
C LYS A 184 3.36 -5.13 -8.52
N LEU A 185 2.69 -4.93 -7.39
CA LEU A 185 1.38 -5.50 -7.10
C LEU A 185 0.30 -4.44 -7.25
N GLU A 186 -0.54 -4.58 -8.27
CA GLU A 186 -1.59 -3.62 -8.58
C GLU A 186 -2.86 -3.86 -7.75
N GLY A 187 -3.63 -2.78 -7.55
CA GLY A 187 -4.95 -2.87 -6.93
C GLY A 187 -4.96 -2.97 -5.40
N TRP A 188 -3.81 -2.81 -4.75
CA TRP A 188 -3.70 -2.81 -3.30
C TRP A 188 -3.81 -1.41 -2.68
N SER A 189 -4.19 -0.40 -3.46
CA SER A 189 -4.45 0.94 -2.96
C SER A 189 -5.81 1.00 -2.23
N ALA A 190 -5.87 1.73 -1.12
CA ALA A 190 -7.13 2.05 -0.44
C ALA A 190 -7.91 3.18 -1.15
N HIS A 191 -7.25 3.92 -2.03
CA HIS A 191 -7.90 4.96 -2.81
C HIS A 191 -8.79 4.36 -3.88
N ALA A 192 -9.93 5.01 -4.14
CA ALA A 192 -10.76 4.66 -5.28
C ALA A 192 -9.96 4.79 -6.59
N ASP A 193 -10.19 3.88 -7.50
CA ASP A 193 -9.66 3.99 -8.84
C ASP A 193 -10.45 5.02 -9.68
N ARG A 194 -10.04 5.20 -10.93
CA ARG A 194 -10.69 6.13 -11.86
C ARG A 194 -12.21 5.96 -11.92
N ASP A 195 -12.68 4.74 -12.04
CA ASP A 195 -14.11 4.46 -12.21
C ASP A 195 -14.87 4.65 -10.89
N GLY A 196 -14.24 4.34 -9.76
CA GLY A 196 -14.77 4.64 -8.43
C GLY A 196 -14.90 6.14 -8.18
N LEU A 197 -13.89 6.94 -8.57
CA LEU A 197 -13.93 8.39 -8.46
C LEU A 197 -15.02 8.99 -9.38
N LEU A 198 -15.19 8.46 -10.58
CA LEU A 198 -16.23 8.92 -11.49
C LEU A 198 -17.64 8.62 -10.97
N LYS A 199 -17.86 7.42 -10.40
CA LYS A 199 -19.12 7.06 -9.72
C LYS A 199 -19.40 7.95 -8.52
N PHE A 200 -18.37 8.31 -7.75
CA PHE A 200 -18.51 9.25 -6.63
C PHE A 200 -18.95 10.64 -7.13
N ALA A 201 -18.32 11.14 -8.20
CA ALA A 201 -18.69 12.41 -8.82
C ALA A 201 -20.12 12.38 -9.35
N GLU A 202 -20.54 11.30 -10.03
CA GLU A 202 -21.89 11.09 -10.51
C GLU A 202 -22.92 11.15 -9.37
N ALA A 203 -22.68 10.41 -8.28
CA ALA A 203 -23.55 10.43 -7.11
C ALA A 203 -23.65 11.83 -6.45
N ALA A 204 -22.53 12.55 -6.39
CA ALA A 204 -22.50 13.92 -5.86
C ALA A 204 -23.31 14.89 -6.74
N LEU A 205 -23.24 14.76 -8.07
CA LEU A 205 -23.97 15.61 -9.01
C LEU A 205 -25.47 15.27 -9.07
N ALA A 206 -25.85 14.00 -8.91
CA ALA A 206 -27.24 13.56 -8.95
C ALA A 206 -28.15 14.26 -7.92
N GLY A 207 -27.59 14.64 -6.78
CA GLY A 207 -28.31 15.39 -5.74
C GLY A 207 -28.60 16.86 -6.08
N LYS A 208 -28.13 17.38 -7.22
CA LYS A 208 -28.27 18.76 -7.71
C LYS A 208 -27.80 19.85 -6.73
N ARG A 209 -27.13 19.48 -5.64
CA ARG A 209 -26.54 20.40 -4.66
C ARG A 209 -25.09 20.75 -4.98
N THR A 210 -24.36 19.80 -5.58
CA THR A 210 -22.98 19.99 -6.00
C THR A 210 -22.95 20.70 -7.35
N LYS A 211 -22.38 21.90 -7.39
CA LYS A 211 -22.25 22.71 -8.61
C LYS A 211 -20.88 22.58 -9.24
N THR A 212 -19.85 22.33 -8.44
CA THR A 212 -18.46 22.29 -8.87
C THR A 212 -17.72 21.19 -8.14
N ILE A 213 -16.85 20.47 -8.85
CA ILE A 213 -15.96 19.44 -8.31
C ILE A 213 -14.52 19.89 -8.54
N PHE A 214 -13.72 19.97 -7.48
CA PHE A 214 -12.29 20.20 -7.58
C PHE A 214 -11.57 18.85 -7.67
N THR A 215 -10.81 18.63 -8.73
CA THR A 215 -9.92 17.46 -8.88
C THR A 215 -8.52 17.86 -8.45
N ALA A 216 -8.12 17.43 -7.26
CA ALA A 216 -6.89 17.85 -6.61
C ALA A 216 -6.17 16.68 -5.92
N LEU A 217 -4.92 16.90 -5.50
CA LEU A 217 -4.07 15.94 -4.77
C LEU A 217 -3.63 14.72 -5.58
N GLY A 218 -3.81 14.75 -6.90
CA GLY A 218 -3.35 13.71 -7.81
C GLY A 218 -2.10 14.11 -8.60
N GLU A 219 -1.64 13.22 -9.49
CA GLU A 219 -0.68 13.62 -10.52
C GLU A 219 -1.40 14.55 -11.52
N PRO A 220 -0.76 15.63 -12.02
CA PRO A 220 -1.44 16.64 -12.86
C PRO A 220 -2.15 16.07 -14.10
N SER A 221 -1.61 14.98 -14.68
CA SER A 221 -2.24 14.28 -15.80
C SER A 221 -3.52 13.55 -15.39
N ALA A 222 -3.53 12.96 -14.18
CA ALA A 222 -4.67 12.22 -13.65
C ALA A 222 -5.81 13.19 -13.24
N GLU A 223 -5.45 14.34 -12.65
CA GLU A 223 -6.42 15.38 -12.29
C GLU A 223 -7.14 15.92 -13.51
N ARG A 224 -6.37 16.32 -14.55
CA ARG A 224 -6.94 16.80 -15.82
C ARG A 224 -7.81 15.75 -16.49
N PHE A 225 -7.35 14.49 -16.51
CA PHE A 225 -8.12 13.40 -17.08
C PHE A 225 -9.45 13.18 -16.35
N LEU A 226 -9.44 13.21 -15.01
CA LEU A 226 -10.67 13.05 -14.22
C LEU A 226 -11.62 14.23 -14.42
N ALA A 227 -11.12 15.48 -14.42
CA ALA A 227 -11.90 16.68 -14.67
C ALA A 227 -12.59 16.63 -16.04
N GLN A 228 -11.83 16.25 -17.07
CA GLN A 228 -12.39 16.09 -18.42
C GLN A 228 -13.49 15.02 -18.47
N ARG A 229 -13.30 13.87 -17.80
CA ARG A 229 -14.32 12.82 -17.74
C ARG A 229 -15.59 13.24 -17.01
N ILE A 230 -15.46 14.00 -15.92
CA ILE A 230 -16.62 14.57 -15.23
C ILE A 230 -17.39 15.51 -16.15
N HIS A 231 -16.69 16.35 -16.89
CA HIS A 231 -17.32 17.24 -17.88
C HIS A 231 -18.01 16.46 -19.01
N ASP A 232 -17.28 15.56 -19.68
CA ASP A 232 -17.74 14.93 -20.92
C ASP A 232 -18.85 13.89 -20.68
N TYR A 233 -18.79 13.14 -19.57
CA TYR A 233 -19.76 12.06 -19.30
C TYR A 233 -20.86 12.45 -18.34
N LEU A 234 -20.61 13.37 -17.42
CA LEU A 234 -21.56 13.73 -16.38
C LEU A 234 -22.14 15.15 -16.56
N GLY A 235 -21.64 15.93 -17.51
CA GLY A 235 -22.02 17.34 -17.70
C GLY A 235 -21.70 18.22 -16.48
N GLY A 236 -20.81 17.73 -15.59
CA GLY A 236 -20.46 18.44 -14.35
C GLY A 236 -19.38 19.50 -14.58
N ASN A 237 -19.43 20.57 -13.79
CA ASN A 237 -18.34 21.54 -13.75
C ASN A 237 -17.20 20.99 -12.89
N ALA A 238 -16.04 20.72 -13.51
CA ALA A 238 -14.85 20.21 -12.83
C ALA A 238 -13.65 21.15 -13.03
N ILE A 239 -12.97 21.46 -11.95
CA ILE A 239 -11.83 22.39 -11.90
C ILE A 239 -10.61 21.65 -11.42
N VAL A 240 -9.47 21.84 -12.09
CA VAL A 240 -8.14 21.43 -11.65
C VAL A 240 -7.45 22.65 -11.05
N PRO A 241 -7.38 22.79 -9.72
CA PRO A 241 -6.72 23.93 -9.10
C PRO A 241 -5.21 23.80 -9.23
N GLU A 242 -4.52 24.93 -9.40
CA GLU A 242 -3.07 25.00 -9.34
C GLU A 242 -2.60 25.31 -7.92
N PHE A 243 -1.35 24.97 -7.61
CA PHE A 243 -0.77 25.28 -6.31
C PHE A 243 -0.72 26.79 -6.09
N GLY A 244 -1.29 27.23 -4.97
CA GLY A 244 -1.39 28.66 -4.62
C GLY A 244 -2.67 29.36 -5.11
N ASP A 245 -3.52 28.67 -5.86
CA ASP A 245 -4.83 29.21 -6.24
C ASP A 245 -5.70 29.48 -5.02
N THR A 246 -6.39 30.61 -5.04
CA THR A 246 -7.45 30.95 -4.09
C THR A 246 -8.79 31.00 -4.81
N TRP A 247 -9.81 30.37 -4.23
CA TRP A 247 -11.15 30.28 -4.80
C TRP A 247 -12.19 30.78 -3.81
N GLU A 248 -13.03 31.69 -4.26
CA GLU A 248 -14.22 32.13 -3.55
C GLU A 248 -15.39 31.22 -3.89
N ILE A 249 -15.97 30.58 -2.86
CA ILE A 249 -17.11 29.67 -3.01
C ILE A 249 -18.32 30.31 -2.33
N THR A 250 -19.32 30.64 -3.11
CA THR A 250 -20.60 31.15 -2.62
C THR A 250 -21.69 30.12 -2.89
N LYS A 251 -22.90 30.39 -2.42
CA LYS A 251 -24.08 29.54 -2.71
C LYS A 251 -24.32 29.43 -4.23
N ASP A 252 -24.00 30.46 -5.01
CA ASP A 252 -24.37 30.56 -6.42
C ASP A 252 -23.20 30.48 -7.39
N SER A 253 -21.96 30.68 -6.92
CA SER A 253 -20.78 30.77 -7.79
C SER A 253 -19.52 30.18 -7.15
N VAL A 254 -18.61 29.80 -8.02
CA VAL A 254 -17.22 29.45 -7.68
C VAL A 254 -16.32 30.24 -8.61
N THR A 255 -15.53 31.16 -8.07
CA THR A 255 -14.67 32.06 -8.83
C THR A 255 -13.26 32.03 -8.31
N LYS A 256 -12.28 32.12 -9.23
CA LYS A 256 -10.87 32.24 -8.86
C LYS A 256 -10.60 33.68 -8.46
N SER A 257 -9.99 33.87 -7.29
CA SER A 257 -9.60 35.20 -6.76
C SER A 257 -8.25 35.61 -7.28
#